data_7c2436359b3440c58f682bc96cb0b059
#
_entry.id   7c2436359b3440c58f682bc96cb0b059
#
_cell.length_a   1.000
_cell.length_b   1.000
_cell.length_c   1.000
_cell.angle_alpha   90.00
_cell.angle_beta   90.00
_cell.angle_gamma   90.00
#
_symmetry.space_group_name_H-M   'P 1'
#
loop_
_entity.id
_entity.type
_entity.pdbx_description
1 polymer ?
#
loop_
_entity_poly.entity_id
_entity_poly.type
_entity_poly.pdbx_seq_one_letter_code
_entity_poly.pdbx_strand_id
1 'polypeptide(L)'
;IQKNGYILVDFFHIEVGKVAFTAKGEGKLTAFVGESPEEALNENTKLFEQYPIESYSLTEGEQQIILPERAVRYLKIFSDKECEISDVKFKAKIWPVDFLMSFECNDERMNNIWNASVASLHTSTHGFYLDGIKRDYLPWSMDAVLSTFAGDYLFGDEQVSRNSLSVAMLPLNPQKTDLGIPDYPLHALIGFN
;
A
#
# COMPACT_ATOMS: atom_id res chain seq x y z
N ILE A 1 -2.99 -24.33 11.69
CA ILE A 1 -4.07 -24.37 10.69
C ILE A 1 -4.46 -25.83 10.49
N GLN A 2 -5.72 -26.16 10.55
CA GLN A 2 -6.24 -27.49 10.20
C GLN A 2 -6.26 -27.69 8.68
N LYS A 3 -6.36 -28.95 8.24
CA LYS A 3 -6.48 -29.29 6.82
C LYS A 3 -7.63 -28.53 6.14
N ASN A 4 -7.37 -27.91 4.99
CA ASN A 4 -8.30 -27.03 4.26
C ASN A 4 -8.83 -25.87 5.10
N GLY A 5 -8.06 -25.42 6.07
CA GLY A 5 -8.36 -24.29 6.93
C GLY A 5 -7.53 -23.07 6.59
N TYR A 6 -7.83 -21.97 7.27
CA TYR A 6 -7.07 -20.74 7.16
C TYR A 6 -6.98 -20.00 8.49
N ILE A 7 -6.05 -19.07 8.56
CA ILE A 7 -6.01 -18.00 9.55
C ILE A 7 -6.18 -16.67 8.83
N LEU A 8 -6.81 -15.70 9.53
CA LEU A 8 -6.92 -14.32 9.08
C LEU A 8 -6.23 -13.44 10.11
N VAL A 9 -5.27 -12.64 9.66
CA VAL A 9 -4.52 -11.71 10.50
C VAL A 9 -4.91 -10.29 10.13
N ASP A 10 -5.23 -9.44 11.11
CA ASP A 10 -5.44 -8.00 10.95
C ASP A 10 -4.23 -7.26 11.51
N PHE A 11 -3.56 -6.46 10.69
CA PHE A 11 -2.44 -5.60 11.09
C PHE A 11 -2.90 -4.21 11.55
N PHE A 12 -4.22 -3.99 11.67
CA PHE A 12 -4.92 -2.79 12.14
C PHE A 12 -4.83 -1.57 11.21
N HIS A 13 -3.75 -1.40 10.52
CA HIS A 13 -3.55 -0.32 9.54
C HIS A 13 -3.13 -0.92 8.21
N ILE A 14 -3.53 -0.25 7.11
CA ILE A 14 -3.00 -0.61 5.81
C ILE A 14 -1.67 0.11 5.61
N GLU A 15 -0.65 -0.66 5.27
CA GLU A 15 0.68 -0.13 4.94
C GLU A 15 1.33 -0.96 3.84
N VAL A 16 2.29 -0.36 3.12
CA VAL A 16 3.16 -1.10 2.21
C VAL A 16 4.26 -1.77 3.02
N GLY A 17 4.52 -3.03 2.75
CA GLY A 17 5.58 -3.73 3.45
C GLY A 17 5.68 -5.21 3.11
N LYS A 18 6.45 -5.91 3.93
CA LYS A 18 6.68 -7.35 3.79
C LYS A 18 6.16 -8.07 5.02
N VAL A 19 5.38 -9.12 4.78
CA VAL A 19 5.01 -10.06 5.85
C VAL A 19 6.00 -11.20 5.86
N ALA A 20 6.42 -11.59 7.06
CA ALA A 20 7.20 -12.79 7.31
C ALA A 20 6.51 -13.65 8.36
N PHE A 21 6.59 -14.95 8.23
CA PHE A 21 6.10 -15.92 9.23
C PHE A 21 6.87 -17.22 9.13
N THR A 22 6.78 -18.00 10.19
CA THR A 22 7.35 -19.34 10.23
C THR A 22 6.23 -20.37 10.04
N ALA A 23 6.44 -21.33 9.15
CA ALA A 23 5.53 -22.44 8.89
C ALA A 23 6.21 -23.78 9.15
N LYS A 24 5.48 -24.70 9.78
CA LYS A 24 5.93 -26.06 10.03
C LYS A 24 4.84 -27.05 9.66
N GLY A 25 5.16 -28.02 8.85
CA GLY A 25 4.21 -29.03 8.36
C GLY A 25 4.51 -29.44 6.92
N GLU A 26 3.50 -29.95 6.26
CA GLU A 26 3.56 -30.36 4.86
C GLU A 26 2.40 -29.74 4.09
N GLY A 27 2.50 -29.75 2.75
CA GLY A 27 1.42 -29.35 1.86
C GLY A 27 1.70 -28.00 1.21
N LYS A 28 0.62 -27.32 0.84
CA LYS A 28 0.67 -26.05 0.10
C LYS A 28 -0.01 -24.94 0.90
N LEU A 29 0.71 -23.87 1.11
CA LEU A 29 0.17 -22.61 1.65
C LEU A 29 -0.17 -21.65 0.51
N THR A 30 -1.27 -20.92 0.66
CA THR A 30 -1.61 -19.81 -0.22
C THR A 30 -1.96 -18.59 0.63
N ALA A 31 -1.31 -17.47 0.34
CA ALA A 31 -1.54 -16.23 1.02
C ALA A 31 -2.35 -15.27 0.14
N PHE A 32 -3.34 -14.60 0.76
CA PHE A 32 -4.16 -13.57 0.15
C PHE A 32 -4.08 -12.32 1.02
N VAL A 33 -4.00 -11.16 0.40
CA VAL A 33 -3.98 -9.88 1.10
C VAL A 33 -5.18 -9.04 0.73
N GLY A 34 -5.59 -8.15 1.61
CA GLY A 34 -6.70 -7.24 1.36
C GLY A 34 -6.67 -6.02 2.28
N GLU A 35 -7.45 -5.02 1.92
CA GLU A 35 -7.74 -3.83 2.74
C GLU A 35 -8.87 -4.10 3.72
N SER A 36 -9.75 -5.03 3.36
CA SER A 36 -10.86 -5.48 4.20
C SER A 36 -10.81 -7.00 4.41
N PRO A 37 -11.51 -7.51 5.44
CA PRO A 37 -11.63 -8.95 5.64
C PRO A 37 -12.29 -9.64 4.44
N GLU A 38 -13.31 -9.00 3.86
CA GLU A 38 -14.07 -9.53 2.72
C GLU A 38 -13.17 -9.70 1.51
N GLU A 39 -12.28 -8.74 1.24
CA GLU A 39 -11.32 -8.84 0.16
C GLU A 39 -10.33 -9.99 0.40
N ALA A 40 -9.72 -10.06 1.58
CA ALA A 40 -8.76 -11.12 1.91
C ALA A 40 -9.38 -12.53 1.88
N LEU A 41 -10.68 -12.64 2.17
CA LEU A 41 -11.41 -13.90 2.16
C LEU A 41 -11.95 -14.28 0.77
N ASN A 42 -12.05 -13.33 -0.15
CA ASN A 42 -12.55 -13.59 -1.50
C ASN A 42 -11.50 -14.35 -2.33
N GLU A 43 -11.93 -15.39 -3.01
CA GLU A 43 -11.06 -16.21 -3.88
C GLU A 43 -11.20 -15.85 -5.37
N ASN A 44 -12.12 -14.94 -5.70
CA ASN A 44 -12.29 -14.48 -7.07
C ASN A 44 -11.24 -13.41 -7.42
N THR A 45 -10.10 -13.85 -7.91
CA THR A 45 -8.96 -12.99 -8.27
C THR A 45 -9.27 -11.93 -9.32
N LYS A 46 -10.36 -12.07 -10.07
CA LYS A 46 -10.78 -11.06 -11.07
C LYS A 46 -11.29 -9.76 -10.44
N LEU A 47 -11.64 -9.81 -9.16
CA LEU A 47 -12.12 -8.65 -8.38
C LEU A 47 -11.00 -7.97 -7.59
N PHE A 48 -9.78 -8.53 -7.62
CA PHE A 48 -8.66 -7.99 -6.86
C PHE A 48 -7.86 -7.00 -7.68
N GLU A 49 -7.48 -5.94 -7.06
CA GLU A 49 -6.45 -5.04 -7.56
C GLU A 49 -5.04 -5.53 -7.23
N GLN A 50 -4.91 -6.39 -6.22
CA GLN A 50 -3.73 -7.20 -5.94
C GLN A 50 -4.06 -8.67 -6.10
N TYR A 51 -3.24 -9.40 -6.85
CA TYR A 51 -3.40 -10.84 -7.01
C TYR A 51 -3.00 -11.58 -5.72
N PRO A 52 -3.50 -12.82 -5.52
CA PRO A 52 -3.01 -13.69 -4.47
C PRO A 52 -1.50 -13.76 -4.53
N ILE A 53 -0.87 -13.70 -3.39
CA ILE A 53 0.56 -13.88 -3.27
C ILE A 53 0.86 -15.35 -3.55
N GLU A 54 2.03 -15.61 -4.07
CA GLU A 54 2.45 -16.93 -4.50
C GLU A 54 2.17 -18.02 -3.46
N SER A 55 1.90 -19.21 -3.95
CA SER A 55 1.75 -20.39 -3.10
C SER A 55 3.11 -21.00 -2.76
N TYR A 56 3.24 -21.45 -1.53
CA TYR A 56 4.45 -22.05 -0.99
C TYR A 56 4.24 -23.51 -0.69
N SER A 57 5.12 -24.36 -1.19
CA SER A 57 5.13 -25.79 -0.82
C SER A 57 5.92 -25.97 0.45
N LEU A 58 5.29 -26.52 1.49
CA LEU A 58 5.97 -26.88 2.72
C LEU A 58 6.65 -28.23 2.55
N THR A 59 7.91 -28.27 2.99
CA THR A 59 8.71 -29.49 3.12
C THR A 59 8.84 -29.84 4.59
N GLU A 60 9.30 -31.03 4.91
CA GLU A 60 9.53 -31.45 6.29
C GLU A 60 10.43 -30.46 7.03
N GLY A 61 10.01 -30.07 8.24
CA GLY A 61 10.71 -29.14 9.10
C GLY A 61 10.07 -27.76 9.17
N GLU A 62 10.80 -26.84 9.76
CA GLU A 62 10.39 -25.44 9.95
C GLU A 62 10.97 -24.57 8.85
N GLN A 63 10.15 -23.72 8.26
CA GLN A 63 10.52 -22.86 7.14
C GLN A 63 10.10 -21.42 7.42
N GLN A 64 11.00 -20.48 7.18
CA GLN A 64 10.67 -19.08 7.16
C GLN A 64 10.16 -18.67 5.77
N ILE A 65 8.97 -18.09 5.74
CA ILE A 65 8.34 -17.57 4.51
C ILE A 65 8.31 -16.06 4.60
N ILE A 66 8.77 -15.40 3.55
CA ILE A 66 8.71 -13.95 3.39
C ILE A 66 7.90 -13.65 2.13
N LEU A 67 6.79 -12.94 2.32
CA LEU A 67 5.92 -12.54 1.21
C LEU A 67 6.54 -11.35 0.46
N PRO A 68 6.27 -11.21 -0.85
CA PRO A 68 6.62 -10.01 -1.61
C PRO A 68 6.05 -8.75 -0.97
N GLU A 69 6.70 -7.60 -1.22
CA GLU A 69 6.22 -6.30 -0.77
C GLU A 69 4.86 -5.99 -1.39
N ARG A 70 3.87 -5.68 -0.55
CA ARG A 70 2.48 -5.38 -0.93
C ARG A 70 1.86 -4.40 0.07
N ALA A 71 0.78 -3.75 -0.33
CA ALA A 71 -0.11 -3.07 0.59
C ALA A 71 -0.93 -4.13 1.34
N VAL A 72 -0.86 -4.14 2.67
CA VAL A 72 -1.48 -5.18 3.50
C VAL A 72 -2.10 -4.55 4.74
N ARG A 73 -3.38 -4.84 4.96
CA ARG A 73 -4.01 -4.75 6.28
C ARG A 73 -4.44 -6.13 6.77
N TYR A 74 -5.09 -6.91 5.89
CA TYR A 74 -5.52 -8.27 6.21
C TYR A 74 -4.70 -9.27 5.41
N LEU A 75 -4.31 -10.34 6.09
CA LEU A 75 -3.61 -11.47 5.50
C LEU A 75 -4.37 -12.76 5.81
N LYS A 76 -4.86 -13.46 4.79
CA LYS A 76 -5.35 -14.82 4.89
C LYS A 76 -4.23 -15.78 4.49
N ILE A 77 -3.92 -16.72 5.36
CA ILE A 77 -3.04 -17.86 5.03
C ILE A 77 -3.91 -19.11 5.02
N PHE A 78 -4.07 -19.71 3.86
CA PHE A 78 -4.80 -20.97 3.66
C PHE A 78 -3.80 -22.12 3.55
N SER A 79 -4.16 -23.29 4.08
CA SER A 79 -3.38 -24.53 3.93
C SER A 79 -4.25 -25.71 3.50
N ASP A 80 -3.77 -26.50 2.54
CA ASP A 80 -4.42 -27.72 2.08
C ASP A 80 -4.18 -28.91 3.02
N LYS A 81 -3.17 -28.83 3.89
CA LYS A 81 -2.86 -29.81 4.95
C LYS A 81 -2.77 -29.14 6.31
N GLU A 82 -2.70 -29.95 7.35
CA GLU A 82 -2.45 -29.44 8.69
C GLU A 82 -1.04 -28.87 8.80
N CYS A 83 -0.93 -27.66 9.33
CA CYS A 83 0.35 -26.99 9.57
C CYS A 83 0.27 -26.03 10.76
N GLU A 84 1.43 -25.73 11.31
CA GLU A 84 1.63 -24.71 12.33
C GLU A 84 2.16 -23.43 11.70
N ILE A 85 1.56 -22.28 12.07
CA ILE A 85 2.05 -20.95 11.69
C ILE A 85 2.40 -20.20 12.95
N SER A 86 3.59 -19.66 13.00
CA SER A 86 4.10 -18.87 14.12
C SER A 86 4.89 -17.67 13.65
N ASP A 87 5.22 -16.77 14.59
CA ASP A 87 6.09 -15.62 14.40
C ASP A 87 5.68 -14.71 13.22
N VAL A 88 4.36 -14.47 13.07
CA VAL A 88 3.84 -13.59 12.02
C VAL A 88 4.25 -12.16 12.32
N LYS A 89 5.01 -11.57 11.42
CA LYS A 89 5.53 -10.20 11.52
C LYS A 89 5.23 -9.42 10.25
N PHE A 90 4.87 -8.16 10.41
CA PHE A 90 4.76 -7.22 9.31
C PHE A 90 5.83 -6.13 9.47
N LYS A 91 6.69 -6.00 8.46
CA LYS A 91 7.68 -4.93 8.36
C LYS A 91 7.17 -3.88 7.40
N ALA A 92 6.53 -2.85 7.93
CA ALA A 92 6.05 -1.72 7.15
C ALA A 92 7.23 -0.92 6.56
N LYS A 93 7.03 -0.40 5.37
CA LYS A 93 7.92 0.51 4.67
C LYS A 93 7.36 1.93 4.80
N ILE A 94 7.74 2.60 5.87
CA ILE A 94 7.24 3.94 6.19
C ILE A 94 8.30 4.95 5.76
N TRP A 95 7.87 5.99 5.01
CA TRP A 95 8.73 7.13 4.71
C TRP A 95 8.82 8.02 5.94
N PRO A 96 10.03 8.37 6.42
CA PRO A 96 10.18 9.23 7.57
C PRO A 96 9.80 10.67 7.20
N VAL A 97 8.87 11.24 7.97
CA VAL A 97 8.45 12.65 7.85
C VAL A 97 8.33 13.28 9.22
N ASP A 98 8.56 14.58 9.27
CA ASP A 98 8.23 15.41 10.43
C ASP A 98 6.85 16.05 10.20
N PHE A 99 5.92 15.87 11.14
CA PHE A 99 4.60 16.49 11.04
C PHE A 99 4.66 17.94 11.50
N LEU A 100 4.48 18.88 10.57
CA LEU A 100 4.52 20.32 10.82
C LEU A 100 3.20 20.90 11.29
N MET A 101 2.10 20.22 10.99
CA MET A 101 0.74 20.66 11.31
C MET A 101 -0.05 19.62 12.06
N SER A 102 -0.93 20.10 12.91
CA SER A 102 -1.98 19.32 13.55
C SER A 102 -3.31 20.06 13.46
N PHE A 103 -4.40 19.32 13.50
CA PHE A 103 -5.74 19.90 13.53
C PHE A 103 -6.57 19.19 14.60
N GLU A 104 -7.25 19.97 15.40
CA GLU A 104 -8.20 19.50 16.39
C GLU A 104 -9.35 20.51 16.53
N CYS A 105 -10.58 20.05 16.62
CA CYS A 105 -11.76 20.83 16.88
C CYS A 105 -12.77 20.05 17.75
N ASN A 106 -13.86 20.70 18.11
CA ASN A 106 -14.90 20.08 18.92
C ASN A 106 -15.83 19.12 18.18
N ASP A 107 -15.63 18.93 16.88
CA ASP A 107 -16.34 17.96 16.04
C ASP A 107 -15.45 16.75 15.81
N GLU A 108 -15.77 15.64 16.50
CA GLU A 108 -15.03 14.39 16.40
C GLU A 108 -15.00 13.84 14.97
N ARG A 109 -16.06 14.03 14.19
CA ARG A 109 -16.11 13.60 12.79
C ARG A 109 -15.07 14.33 11.95
N MET A 110 -14.89 15.64 12.16
CA MET A 110 -13.86 16.41 11.47
C MET A 110 -12.45 15.97 11.87
N ASN A 111 -12.24 15.69 13.16
CA ASN A 111 -10.97 15.17 13.63
C ASN A 111 -10.65 13.80 13.00
N ASN A 112 -11.64 12.93 12.87
CA ASN A 112 -11.47 11.61 12.23
C ASN A 112 -11.18 11.75 10.73
N ILE A 113 -11.84 12.67 10.01
CA ILE A 113 -11.55 12.96 8.60
C ILE A 113 -10.11 13.46 8.45
N TRP A 114 -9.68 14.39 9.29
CA TRP A 114 -8.31 14.89 9.28
C TRP A 114 -7.30 13.76 9.48
N ASN A 115 -7.46 12.98 10.52
CA ASN A 115 -6.56 11.88 10.86
C ASN A 115 -6.48 10.84 9.72
N ALA A 116 -7.62 10.48 9.12
CA ALA A 116 -7.66 9.57 8.00
C ALA A 116 -6.95 10.14 6.75
N SER A 117 -7.15 11.43 6.47
CA SER A 117 -6.51 12.09 5.33
C SER A 117 -5.00 12.17 5.49
N VAL A 118 -4.52 12.56 6.68
CA VAL A 118 -3.08 12.60 7.00
C VAL A 118 -2.46 11.19 6.90
N ALA A 119 -3.12 10.18 7.47
CA ALA A 119 -2.65 8.80 7.39
C ALA A 119 -2.57 8.32 5.93
N SER A 120 -3.59 8.60 5.12
CA SER A 120 -3.62 8.21 3.70
C SER A 120 -2.48 8.86 2.91
N LEU A 121 -2.25 10.16 3.10
CA LEU A 121 -1.16 10.86 2.43
C LEU A 121 0.20 10.29 2.85
N HIS A 122 0.40 10.08 4.16
CA HIS A 122 1.65 9.52 4.67
C HIS A 122 1.91 8.09 4.15
N THR A 123 0.89 7.23 4.18
CA THR A 123 0.98 5.86 3.65
C THR A 123 1.29 5.84 2.13
N SER A 124 0.83 6.86 1.39
CA SER A 124 1.13 7.02 -0.04
C SER A 124 2.45 7.75 -0.32
N THR A 125 3.25 8.07 0.72
CA THR A 125 4.54 8.75 0.57
C THR A 125 5.68 7.75 0.60
N HIS A 126 6.40 7.59 -0.52
CA HIS A 126 7.53 6.65 -0.67
C HIS A 126 8.73 7.27 -1.40
N GLY A 127 9.14 8.47 -0.98
CA GLY A 127 10.17 9.27 -1.66
C GLY A 127 9.61 10.11 -2.80
N PHE A 128 8.38 9.87 -3.18
CA PHE A 128 7.45 10.67 -3.99
C PHE A 128 6.01 10.30 -3.58
N TYR A 129 5.04 11.14 -3.96
CA TYR A 129 3.63 10.85 -3.69
C TYR A 129 3.06 9.90 -4.75
N LEU A 130 2.40 8.85 -4.28
CA LEU A 130 1.72 7.85 -5.09
C LEU A 130 0.23 8.18 -5.21
N ASP A 131 -0.38 7.82 -6.33
CA ASP A 131 -1.84 7.81 -6.52
C ASP A 131 -2.53 6.84 -5.55
N GLY A 132 -1.89 5.74 -5.25
CA GLY A 132 -2.34 4.72 -4.31
C GLY A 132 -1.30 3.65 -4.06
N ILE A 133 -1.42 2.96 -2.94
CA ILE A 133 -0.44 1.97 -2.49
C ILE A 133 -0.71 0.54 -2.99
N LYS A 134 -1.86 0.32 -3.62
CA LYS A 134 -2.34 -1.01 -3.97
C LYS A 134 -2.34 -1.25 -5.49
N ARG A 135 -3.02 -0.39 -6.25
CA ARG A 135 -3.06 -0.42 -7.71
C ARG A 135 -2.14 0.67 -8.24
N ASP A 136 -1.77 0.62 -9.48
CA ASP A 136 -0.89 1.51 -10.24
C ASP A 136 0.46 1.80 -9.54
N TYR A 137 0.45 2.25 -8.28
CA TYR A 137 1.64 2.55 -7.49
C TYR A 137 2.58 3.52 -8.21
N LEU A 138 2.01 4.56 -8.79
CA LEU A 138 2.68 5.53 -9.66
C LEU A 138 2.38 6.98 -9.22
N PRO A 139 3.30 7.91 -9.47
CA PRO A 139 3.05 9.32 -9.27
C PRO A 139 2.31 9.92 -10.48
N TRP A 140 1.02 9.66 -10.59
CA TRP A 140 0.18 10.31 -11.59
C TRP A 140 0.22 11.82 -11.40
N SER A 141 0.29 12.61 -12.50
CA SER A 141 0.62 14.03 -12.41
C SER A 141 -0.39 14.86 -11.61
N MET A 142 -1.68 14.64 -11.79
CA MET A 142 -2.70 15.33 -10.98
C MET A 142 -2.61 14.96 -9.50
N ASP A 143 -2.49 13.67 -9.21
CA ASP A 143 -2.39 13.12 -7.86
C ASP A 143 -1.12 13.65 -7.17
N ALA A 144 0.01 13.65 -7.88
CA ALA A 144 1.27 14.18 -7.37
C ALA A 144 1.19 15.68 -7.04
N VAL A 145 0.54 16.48 -7.88
CA VAL A 145 0.38 17.93 -7.65
C VAL A 145 -0.50 18.19 -6.42
N LEU A 146 -1.66 17.53 -6.31
CA LEU A 146 -2.55 17.69 -5.15
C LEU A 146 -1.88 17.21 -3.87
N SER A 147 -1.18 16.09 -3.93
CA SER A 147 -0.44 15.53 -2.79
C SER A 147 0.73 16.43 -2.39
N THR A 148 1.40 17.07 -3.35
CA THR A 148 2.47 18.05 -3.06
C THR A 148 1.92 19.22 -2.27
N PHE A 149 0.80 19.83 -2.69
CA PHE A 149 0.19 20.92 -1.94
C PHE A 149 -0.16 20.52 -0.50
N ALA A 150 -0.76 19.35 -0.31
CA ALA A 150 -1.07 18.86 1.03
C ALA A 150 0.18 18.52 1.84
N GLY A 151 1.16 17.88 1.21
CA GLY A 151 2.40 17.44 1.84
C GLY A 151 3.31 18.58 2.26
N ASP A 152 3.37 19.67 1.49
CA ASP A 152 4.14 20.86 1.82
C ASP A 152 3.63 21.51 3.13
N TYR A 153 2.32 21.51 3.37
CA TYR A 153 1.75 21.95 4.63
C TYR A 153 1.96 20.96 5.77
N LEU A 154 1.80 19.66 5.50
CA LEU A 154 1.81 18.62 6.53
C LEU A 154 3.22 18.19 6.92
N PHE A 155 4.12 18.06 5.96
CA PHE A 155 5.44 17.47 6.14
C PHE A 155 6.59 18.42 5.82
N GLY A 156 6.39 19.37 4.89
CA GLY A 156 7.44 20.27 4.44
C GLY A 156 8.63 19.57 3.79
N ASP A 157 8.43 18.35 3.28
CA ASP A 157 9.50 17.58 2.63
C ASP A 157 9.63 18.00 1.16
N GLU A 158 10.41 19.06 0.94
CA GLU A 158 10.68 19.56 -0.41
C GLU A 158 11.26 18.50 -1.36
N GLN A 159 11.99 17.51 -0.84
CA GLN A 159 12.58 16.48 -1.68
C GLN A 159 11.52 15.55 -2.25
N VAL A 160 10.55 15.16 -1.44
CA VAL A 160 9.40 14.35 -1.88
C VAL A 160 8.58 15.10 -2.92
N SER A 161 8.30 16.39 -2.66
CA SER A 161 7.56 17.26 -3.58
C SER A 161 8.28 17.40 -4.93
N ARG A 162 9.58 17.70 -4.91
CA ARG A 162 10.41 17.79 -6.13
C ARG A 162 10.48 16.47 -6.89
N ASN A 163 10.67 15.37 -6.19
CA ASN A 163 10.67 14.03 -6.81
C ASN A 163 9.34 13.73 -7.48
N SER A 164 8.23 13.98 -6.79
CA SER A 164 6.89 13.73 -7.30
C SER A 164 6.60 14.50 -8.59
N LEU A 165 6.85 15.79 -8.58
CA LEU A 165 6.64 16.64 -9.74
C LEU A 165 7.59 16.25 -10.89
N SER A 166 8.86 15.97 -10.60
CA SER A 166 9.83 15.55 -11.61
C SER A 166 9.43 14.26 -12.31
N VAL A 167 8.99 13.23 -11.54
CA VAL A 167 8.55 11.96 -12.11
C VAL A 167 7.23 12.12 -12.86
N ALA A 168 6.30 12.92 -12.36
CA ALA A 168 5.04 13.23 -13.03
C ALA A 168 5.23 13.89 -14.41
N MET A 169 6.35 14.57 -14.62
CA MET A 169 6.69 15.22 -15.89
C MET A 169 7.41 14.31 -16.89
N LEU A 170 7.98 13.18 -16.46
CA LEU A 170 8.73 12.29 -17.36
C LEU A 170 7.93 11.79 -18.58
N PRO A 171 6.62 11.51 -18.50
CA PRO A 171 5.83 11.11 -19.64
C PRO A 171 5.53 12.25 -20.63
N LEU A 172 5.76 13.51 -20.22
CA LEU A 172 5.47 14.66 -21.08
C LEU A 172 6.45 14.72 -22.23
N ASN A 173 6.01 14.25 -23.40
CA ASN A 173 6.75 14.45 -24.64
C ASN A 173 6.25 15.74 -25.30
N PRO A 174 7.10 16.77 -25.51
CA PRO A 174 6.69 18.01 -26.14
C PRO A 174 6.09 17.84 -27.55
N GLN A 175 6.34 16.69 -28.18
CA GLN A 175 5.85 16.35 -29.52
C GLN A 175 4.59 15.46 -29.49
N LYS A 176 4.18 14.97 -28.30
CA LYS A 176 2.98 14.17 -28.11
C LYS A 176 2.23 14.70 -26.89
N THR A 177 1.21 15.48 -27.14
CA THR A 177 0.33 16.03 -26.09
C THR A 177 -0.70 15.03 -25.56
N ASP A 178 -0.72 13.82 -26.13
CA ASP A 178 -1.71 12.80 -25.78
C ASP A 178 -1.11 11.84 -24.75
N LEU A 179 -1.39 12.14 -23.49
CA LEU A 179 -1.11 11.23 -22.34
C LEU A 179 -2.34 10.39 -21.96
N GLY A 180 -3.36 10.35 -22.83
CA GLY A 180 -4.61 9.65 -22.54
C GLY A 180 -5.56 10.39 -21.59
N ILE A 181 -5.06 11.31 -20.77
CA ILE A 181 -5.82 12.17 -19.84
C ILE A 181 -5.43 13.61 -20.15
N PRO A 182 -6.30 14.37 -20.87
CA PRO A 182 -5.93 15.65 -21.47
C PRO A 182 -5.55 16.78 -20.51
N ASP A 183 -6.07 16.74 -19.28
CA ASP A 183 -5.84 17.76 -18.25
C ASP A 183 -4.58 17.51 -17.39
N TYR A 184 -4.03 16.31 -17.40
CA TYR A 184 -2.84 15.97 -16.61
C TYR A 184 -1.61 16.85 -16.95
N PRO A 185 -1.30 17.17 -18.21
CA PRO A 185 -0.23 18.12 -18.54
C PRO A 185 -0.45 19.52 -17.93
N LEU A 186 -1.70 19.98 -17.83
CA LEU A 186 -2.03 21.27 -17.22
C LEU A 186 -1.78 21.26 -15.71
N HIS A 187 -2.14 20.16 -15.03
CA HIS A 187 -1.84 19.99 -13.61
C HIS A 187 -0.33 19.98 -13.35
N ALA A 188 0.44 19.30 -14.16
CA ALA A 188 1.88 19.29 -14.06
C ALA A 188 2.48 20.71 -14.18
N LEU A 189 1.99 21.52 -15.12
CA LEU A 189 2.42 22.92 -15.25
C LEU A 189 2.06 23.76 -14.02
N ILE A 190 0.90 23.54 -13.41
CA ILE A 190 0.49 24.23 -12.17
C ILE A 190 1.43 23.88 -11.02
N GLY A 191 1.82 22.62 -10.89
CA GLY A 191 2.70 22.18 -9.81
C GLY A 191 4.14 22.71 -9.89
N PHE A 192 4.58 23.20 -11.07
CA PHE A 192 5.92 23.76 -11.27
C PHE A 192 5.98 25.28 -11.10
N ASN A 193 4.87 25.98 -10.92
CA ASN A 193 4.82 27.41 -10.64
C ASN A 193 4.73 27.71 -9.14
#